data_3561d0d607126d094224cff128498ea4
#
_entry.id   3561d0d607126d094224cff128498ea4
#
_cell.length_a   1.000
_cell.length_b   1.000
_cell.length_c   1.000
_cell.angle_alpha   90.00
_cell.angle_beta   90.00
_cell.angle_gamma   90.00
#
_symmetry.space_group_name_H-M   'P 1'
#
loop_
_entity.id
_entity.type
_entity.pdbx_description
1 polymer ?
#
loop_
_entity_poly.entity_id
_entity_poly.type
_entity_poly.pdbx_seq_one_letter_code
_entity_poly.pdbx_strand_id
1 'polypeptide(L)'
;DYNLTGVLVCLAVAFGVSMLTSVLISGVLPIIEGAFKIITPISWLEMADMNRPLMKRLQMEAPGTFHHCLMVAQLAEAAAEAIGANPIECRVEAYYHDIGKMQNPLYFIENIMDGPNPHDELTPSMSARIIIDHVQDGVALARENNLPRPLVDVIEQHHGTSLAYFFYRKALQYRDEILSRVESGLASPDDVPEVVESNFRYKGPNPQSKETGIVSLADIVESATRSMGKISCEEMQKRVDELLKQRVVDGHLDDSGLTFGDLKKIRNSFIKTLKSIHHNRIAYPSHNPEAKIEKNVLPDVSVREQEEKAVKKESEGKAVPEIMELPDAGTLQEGKSTGAEMENGAVTEKNETES
;
A
#
# COMPACT_ATOMS: atom_id res chain seq x y z
N ASP A 1 28.05 24.59 50.09
CA ASP A 1 28.85 24.96 48.91
C ASP A 1 28.83 23.85 47.90
N TYR A 2 28.20 24.08 46.80
CA TYR A 2 28.26 23.10 45.68
C TYR A 2 29.67 23.17 45.07
N ASN A 3 30.34 22.01 45.05
CA ASN A 3 31.66 21.93 44.39
C ASN A 3 31.47 21.93 42.86
N LEU A 4 31.42 23.15 42.27
CA LEU A 4 31.23 23.34 40.84
C LEU A 4 32.21 22.54 39.96
N THR A 5 33.45 22.42 40.43
CA THR A 5 34.51 21.63 39.73
C THR A 5 34.13 20.15 39.72
N GLY A 6 33.60 19.62 40.83
CA GLY A 6 33.16 18.22 40.89
C GLY A 6 31.96 17.96 39.93
N VAL A 7 31.01 18.89 39.87
CA VAL A 7 29.87 18.80 38.93
C VAL A 7 30.37 18.82 37.46
N LEU A 8 31.27 19.73 37.12
CA LEU A 8 31.85 19.80 35.74
C LEU A 8 32.61 18.53 35.36
N VAL A 9 33.38 17.97 36.29
CA VAL A 9 34.11 16.70 36.04
C VAL A 9 33.10 15.55 35.82
N CYS A 10 32.04 15.44 36.66
CA CYS A 10 31.00 14.42 36.46
C CYS A 10 30.29 14.54 35.12
N LEU A 11 29.97 15.76 34.69
CA LEU A 11 29.35 16.01 33.40
C LEU A 11 30.28 15.65 32.23
N ALA A 12 31.56 15.99 32.33
CA ALA A 12 32.57 15.64 31.31
C ALA A 12 32.77 14.12 31.19
N VAL A 13 32.83 13.42 32.34
CA VAL A 13 32.92 11.95 32.36
C VAL A 13 31.65 11.31 31.79
N ALA A 14 30.45 11.77 32.20
CA ALA A 14 29.20 11.27 31.68
C ALA A 14 29.10 11.46 30.15
N PHE A 15 29.48 12.61 29.65
CA PHE A 15 29.54 12.90 28.22
C PHE A 15 30.53 11.98 27.50
N GLY A 16 31.75 11.81 28.03
CA GLY A 16 32.76 10.91 27.45
C GLY A 16 32.29 9.45 27.41
N VAL A 17 31.70 8.96 28.51
CA VAL A 17 31.14 7.61 28.56
C VAL A 17 30.01 7.44 27.55
N SER A 18 29.06 8.41 27.47
CA SER A 18 27.96 8.36 26.52
C SER A 18 28.45 8.34 25.06
N MET A 19 29.44 9.17 24.74
CA MET A 19 30.03 9.20 23.40
C MET A 19 30.73 7.88 23.06
N LEU A 20 31.55 7.36 23.97
CA LEU A 20 32.24 6.06 23.79
C LEU A 20 31.19 4.93 23.61
N THR A 21 30.17 4.89 24.42
CA THR A 21 29.12 3.88 24.34
C THR A 21 28.37 3.96 23.01
N SER A 22 28.04 5.16 22.53
CA SER A 22 27.38 5.36 21.23
C SER A 22 28.26 4.85 20.08
N VAL A 23 29.53 5.20 20.06
CA VAL A 23 30.49 4.71 19.04
C VAL A 23 30.64 3.19 19.10
N LEU A 24 30.75 2.63 20.30
CA LEU A 24 30.88 1.18 20.49
C LEU A 24 29.65 0.43 19.99
N ILE A 25 28.46 0.89 20.37
CA ILE A 25 27.19 0.27 19.94
C ILE A 25 27.05 0.38 18.41
N SER A 26 27.26 1.56 17.83
CA SER A 26 27.16 1.76 16.38
C SER A 26 28.16 0.92 15.58
N GLY A 27 29.36 0.69 16.13
CA GLY A 27 30.38 -0.13 15.47
C GLY A 27 30.19 -1.64 15.64
N VAL A 28 29.69 -2.08 16.81
CA VAL A 28 29.54 -3.51 17.12
C VAL A 28 28.19 -4.07 16.64
N LEU A 29 27.14 -3.24 16.59
CA LEU A 29 25.81 -3.70 16.21
C LEU A 29 25.77 -4.38 14.83
N PRO A 30 26.35 -3.83 13.74
CA PRO A 30 26.36 -4.50 12.44
C PRO A 30 27.11 -5.85 12.46
N ILE A 31 28.13 -5.98 13.32
CA ILE A 31 28.86 -7.25 13.47
C ILE A 31 27.98 -8.31 14.14
N ILE A 32 27.23 -7.90 15.17
CA ILE A 32 26.29 -8.77 15.87
C ILE A 32 25.16 -9.17 14.91
N GLU A 33 24.57 -8.22 14.19
CA GLU A 33 23.54 -8.48 13.18
C GLU A 33 24.02 -9.52 12.15
N GLY A 34 25.22 -9.33 11.60
CA GLY A 34 25.81 -10.26 10.65
C GLY A 34 26.08 -11.65 11.23
N ALA A 35 26.60 -11.72 12.47
CA ALA A 35 26.92 -12.98 13.14
C ALA A 35 25.67 -13.78 13.53
N PHE A 36 24.62 -13.12 14.00
CA PHE A 36 23.38 -13.74 14.45
C PHE A 36 22.28 -13.75 13.40
N LYS A 37 22.50 -13.12 12.22
CA LYS A 37 21.51 -12.98 11.14
C LYS A 37 20.21 -12.30 11.61
N ILE A 38 20.32 -11.37 12.55
CA ILE A 38 19.22 -10.59 13.08
C ILE A 38 19.18 -9.26 12.33
N ILE A 39 17.98 -8.79 11.99
CA ILE A 39 17.78 -7.49 11.35
C ILE A 39 17.19 -6.55 12.39
N THR A 40 17.84 -5.43 12.64
CA THR A 40 17.34 -4.40 13.53
C THR A 40 16.36 -3.46 12.82
N PRO A 41 15.53 -2.69 13.57
CA PRO A 41 14.69 -1.65 12.98
C PRO A 41 15.47 -0.62 12.16
N ILE A 42 16.75 -0.36 12.53
CA ILE A 42 17.63 0.57 11.78
C ILE A 42 17.96 -0.03 10.41
N SER A 43 18.33 -1.31 10.36
CA SER A 43 18.61 -2.00 9.10
C SER A 43 17.40 -2.05 8.17
N TRP A 44 16.18 -2.22 8.72
CA TRP A 44 14.95 -2.12 7.94
C TRP A 44 14.75 -0.72 7.35
N LEU A 45 15.01 0.35 8.12
CA LEU A 45 14.92 1.73 7.64
C LEU A 45 15.95 2.03 6.55
N GLU A 46 17.18 1.51 6.68
CA GLU A 46 18.22 1.62 5.63
C GLU A 46 17.81 0.92 4.33
N MET A 47 17.15 -0.24 4.44
CA MET A 47 16.63 -0.95 3.26
C MET A 47 15.39 -0.29 2.65
N ALA A 48 14.67 0.53 3.41
CA ALA A 48 13.57 1.35 2.90
C ALA A 48 14.03 2.54 2.04
N ASP A 49 15.33 2.84 1.99
CA ASP A 49 15.87 3.95 1.18
C ASP A 49 15.76 3.66 -0.32
N MET A 50 14.89 4.41 -1.00
CA MET A 50 14.66 4.32 -2.44
C MET A 50 15.88 4.79 -3.28
N ASN A 51 16.91 5.40 -2.65
CA ASN A 51 18.14 5.78 -3.31
C ASN A 51 19.13 4.63 -3.46
N ARG A 52 18.87 3.47 -2.89
CA ARG A 52 19.71 2.28 -3.06
C ARG A 52 19.82 1.91 -4.55
N PRO A 53 21.00 1.45 -5.00
CA PRO A 53 21.22 1.16 -6.42
C PRO A 53 20.19 0.22 -7.03
N LEU A 54 19.79 -0.83 -6.30
CA LEU A 54 18.81 -1.81 -6.77
C LEU A 54 17.42 -1.20 -6.94
N MET A 55 16.99 -0.31 -6.02
CA MET A 55 15.70 0.39 -6.12
C MET A 55 15.68 1.39 -7.29
N LYS A 56 16.79 2.10 -7.53
CA LYS A 56 16.93 2.96 -8.71
C LYS A 56 16.88 2.17 -10.00
N ARG A 57 17.52 0.99 -10.04
CA ARG A 57 17.40 0.10 -11.21
C ARG A 57 15.96 -0.32 -11.43
N LEU A 58 15.26 -0.79 -10.39
CA LEU A 58 13.86 -1.17 -10.49
C LEU A 58 12.99 -0.02 -11.01
N GLN A 59 13.21 1.20 -10.53
CA GLN A 59 12.48 2.38 -10.99
C GLN A 59 12.73 2.71 -12.46
N MET A 60 13.96 2.48 -12.96
CA MET A 60 14.34 2.82 -14.35
C MET A 60 14.00 1.69 -15.33
N GLU A 61 14.24 0.43 -14.96
CA GLU A 61 14.12 -0.73 -15.83
C GLU A 61 12.68 -1.28 -15.85
N ALA A 62 11.95 -1.19 -14.72
CA ALA A 62 10.59 -1.69 -14.57
C ALA A 62 9.71 -0.70 -13.77
N PRO A 63 9.41 0.50 -14.33
CA PRO A 63 8.71 1.57 -13.61
C PRO A 63 7.29 1.18 -13.18
N GLY A 64 6.59 0.38 -13.95
CA GLY A 64 5.27 -0.14 -13.58
C GLY A 64 5.33 -1.07 -12.37
N THR A 65 6.31 -1.99 -12.34
CA THR A 65 6.57 -2.86 -11.19
C THR A 65 6.98 -2.05 -9.97
N PHE A 66 7.84 -1.04 -10.13
CA PHE A 66 8.21 -0.14 -9.02
C PHE A 66 6.96 0.52 -8.40
N HIS A 67 6.07 1.07 -9.25
CA HIS A 67 4.83 1.68 -8.77
C HIS A 67 3.92 0.65 -8.07
N HIS A 68 3.80 -0.55 -8.63
CA HIS A 68 3.09 -1.68 -8.02
C HIS A 68 3.63 -1.98 -6.62
N CYS A 69 4.95 -2.14 -6.46
CA CYS A 69 5.59 -2.39 -5.18
C CYS A 69 5.28 -1.30 -4.13
N LEU A 70 5.20 -0.02 -4.53
CA LEU A 70 4.80 1.07 -3.63
C LEU A 70 3.36 0.92 -3.14
N MET A 71 2.45 0.51 -4.03
CA MET A 71 1.04 0.31 -3.67
C MET A 71 0.85 -0.92 -2.78
N VAL A 72 1.54 -2.02 -3.09
CA VAL A 72 1.58 -3.23 -2.24
C VAL A 72 2.12 -2.87 -0.85
N ALA A 73 3.19 -2.10 -0.78
CA ALA A 73 3.78 -1.66 0.49
C ALA A 73 2.80 -0.86 1.35
N GLN A 74 2.03 0.06 0.75
CA GLN A 74 1.02 0.83 1.46
C GLN A 74 -0.10 -0.06 2.04
N LEU A 75 -0.52 -1.08 1.29
CA LEU A 75 -1.51 -2.06 1.75
C LEU A 75 -0.94 -2.93 2.86
N ALA A 76 0.25 -3.49 2.67
CA ALA A 76 0.88 -4.42 3.58
C ALA A 76 1.23 -3.75 4.93
N GLU A 77 1.81 -2.55 4.91
CA GLU A 77 2.12 -1.77 6.11
C GLU A 77 0.87 -1.51 6.96
N ALA A 78 -0.20 -0.99 6.35
CA ALA A 78 -1.45 -0.73 7.05
C ALA A 78 -2.12 -2.01 7.58
N ALA A 79 -1.96 -3.14 6.91
CA ALA A 79 -2.47 -4.42 7.37
C ALA A 79 -1.66 -4.99 8.53
N ALA A 80 -0.33 -4.86 8.47
CA ALA A 80 0.57 -5.26 9.55
C ALA A 80 0.28 -4.50 10.84
N GLU A 81 0.09 -3.17 10.77
CA GLU A 81 -0.34 -2.35 11.91
C GLU A 81 -1.66 -2.86 12.52
N ALA A 82 -2.63 -3.21 11.67
CA ALA A 82 -3.95 -3.65 12.13
C ALA A 82 -3.93 -4.95 12.93
N ILE A 83 -2.94 -5.82 12.71
CA ILE A 83 -2.81 -7.11 13.42
C ILE A 83 -1.69 -7.14 14.46
N GLY A 84 -0.86 -6.07 14.54
CA GLY A 84 0.31 -6.01 15.43
C GLY A 84 1.52 -6.81 14.93
N ALA A 85 1.62 -7.04 13.62
CA ALA A 85 2.83 -7.53 12.94
C ALA A 85 3.80 -6.36 12.70
N ASN A 86 4.97 -6.61 12.10
CA ASN A 86 5.97 -5.57 11.86
C ASN A 86 5.66 -4.76 10.59
N PRO A 87 5.17 -3.50 10.69
CA PRO A 87 4.76 -2.73 9.52
C PRO A 87 5.94 -2.26 8.67
N ILE A 88 7.10 -1.97 9.27
CA ILE A 88 8.29 -1.55 8.54
C ILE A 88 8.84 -2.71 7.70
N GLU A 89 8.89 -3.90 8.27
CA GLU A 89 9.27 -5.13 7.58
C GLU A 89 8.36 -5.41 6.39
N CYS A 90 7.04 -5.45 6.59
CA CYS A 90 6.06 -5.63 5.50
C CYS A 90 6.22 -4.60 4.38
N ARG A 91 6.46 -3.32 4.71
CA ARG A 91 6.70 -2.28 3.73
C ARG A 91 7.96 -2.54 2.92
N VAL A 92 9.07 -2.88 3.58
CA VAL A 92 10.34 -3.15 2.90
C VAL A 92 10.27 -4.43 2.09
N GLU A 93 9.71 -5.51 2.63
CA GLU A 93 9.46 -6.74 1.89
C GLU A 93 8.67 -6.48 0.60
N ALA A 94 7.62 -5.66 0.67
CA ALA A 94 6.84 -5.28 -0.49
C ALA A 94 7.63 -4.48 -1.53
N TYR A 95 8.63 -3.69 -1.15
CA TYR A 95 9.49 -2.99 -2.13
C TYR A 95 10.35 -3.94 -2.95
N TYR A 96 10.74 -5.09 -2.39
CA TYR A 96 11.69 -6.01 -2.99
C TYR A 96 11.06 -7.28 -3.58
N HIS A 97 9.79 -7.60 -3.26
CA HIS A 97 9.20 -8.91 -3.61
C HIS A 97 9.27 -9.24 -5.10
N ASP A 98 9.20 -8.23 -5.95
CA ASP A 98 9.08 -8.33 -7.42
C ASP A 98 10.32 -7.87 -8.19
N ILE A 99 11.49 -7.75 -7.55
CA ILE A 99 12.72 -7.25 -8.22
C ILE A 99 13.15 -8.12 -9.41
N GLY A 100 12.78 -9.39 -9.44
CA GLY A 100 13.10 -10.30 -10.54
C GLY A 100 12.44 -9.95 -11.86
N LYS A 101 11.35 -9.19 -11.84
CA LYS A 101 10.69 -8.70 -13.06
C LYS A 101 11.58 -7.78 -13.90
N MET A 102 12.65 -7.23 -13.31
CA MET A 102 13.66 -6.45 -14.07
C MET A 102 14.37 -7.25 -15.15
N GLN A 103 14.43 -8.59 -15.08
CA GLN A 103 15.07 -9.40 -16.11
C GLN A 103 14.30 -9.36 -17.43
N ASN A 104 12.97 -9.34 -17.35
CA ASN A 104 12.09 -9.35 -18.52
C ASN A 104 10.89 -8.40 -18.33
N PRO A 105 11.11 -7.07 -18.12
CA PRO A 105 10.07 -6.18 -17.65
C PRO A 105 8.86 -6.07 -18.59
N LEU A 106 9.07 -6.15 -19.90
CA LEU A 106 8.01 -6.01 -20.90
C LEU A 106 7.03 -7.20 -20.97
N TYR A 107 7.35 -8.31 -20.29
CA TYR A 107 6.42 -9.44 -20.14
C TYR A 107 5.44 -9.25 -18.96
N PHE A 108 5.58 -8.20 -18.17
CA PHE A 108 4.67 -7.90 -17.06
C PHE A 108 3.79 -6.72 -17.45
N ILE A 109 2.48 -6.95 -17.41
CA ILE A 109 1.47 -6.02 -17.96
C ILE A 109 1.56 -4.61 -17.38
N GLU A 110 2.01 -4.48 -16.15
CA GLU A 110 2.20 -3.17 -15.51
C GLU A 110 3.30 -2.32 -16.14
N ASN A 111 4.23 -2.93 -16.89
CA ASN A 111 5.31 -2.23 -17.60
C ASN A 111 5.02 -2.00 -19.09
N ILE A 112 3.93 -2.59 -19.61
CA ILE A 112 3.51 -2.36 -21.00
C ILE A 112 2.75 -1.05 -21.05
N MET A 113 3.33 -0.02 -21.68
CA MET A 113 2.67 1.28 -21.85
C MET A 113 1.77 1.28 -23.10
N ASP A 114 2.37 1.07 -24.26
CA ASP A 114 1.70 1.02 -25.56
C ASP A 114 2.40 -0.03 -26.43
N GLY A 115 1.64 -0.90 -27.08
CA GLY A 115 2.21 -1.88 -28.01
C GLY A 115 1.56 -3.26 -27.92
N PRO A 116 1.97 -4.20 -28.78
CA PRO A 116 1.49 -5.57 -28.74
C PRO A 116 1.99 -6.27 -27.50
N ASN A 117 1.16 -7.17 -26.96
CA ASN A 117 1.55 -7.97 -25.80
C ASN A 117 2.58 -9.04 -26.24
N PRO A 118 3.81 -9.05 -25.70
CA PRO A 118 4.83 -10.03 -26.08
C PRO A 118 4.39 -11.51 -25.88
N HIS A 119 3.44 -11.75 -24.99
CA HIS A 119 2.88 -13.09 -24.78
C HIS A 119 2.01 -13.60 -25.94
N ASP A 120 1.60 -12.76 -26.86
CA ASP A 120 0.78 -13.19 -28.00
C ASP A 120 1.60 -13.97 -29.06
N GLU A 121 2.92 -13.77 -29.05
CA GLU A 121 3.86 -14.50 -29.94
C GLU A 121 4.40 -15.79 -29.29
N LEU A 122 4.06 -16.06 -28.03
CA LEU A 122 4.56 -17.20 -27.26
C LEU A 122 3.50 -18.27 -27.04
N THR A 123 3.97 -19.52 -26.90
CA THR A 123 3.09 -20.58 -26.38
C THR A 123 2.69 -20.29 -24.94
N PRO A 124 1.50 -20.73 -24.48
CA PRO A 124 1.08 -20.53 -23.10
C PRO A 124 2.07 -21.07 -22.06
N SER A 125 2.76 -22.17 -22.35
CA SER A 125 3.77 -22.75 -21.47
C SER A 125 5.03 -21.89 -21.37
N MET A 126 5.48 -21.29 -22.49
CA MET A 126 6.62 -20.36 -22.47
C MET A 126 6.27 -19.08 -21.70
N SER A 127 5.06 -18.56 -21.93
CA SER A 127 4.54 -17.40 -21.19
C SER A 127 4.49 -17.67 -19.68
N ALA A 128 3.94 -18.81 -19.27
CA ALA A 128 3.89 -19.22 -17.87
C ALA A 128 5.28 -19.30 -17.24
N ARG A 129 6.25 -19.87 -17.98
CA ARG A 129 7.62 -20.00 -17.50
C ARG A 129 8.26 -18.65 -17.24
N ILE A 130 8.14 -17.68 -18.17
CA ILE A 130 8.69 -16.31 -17.98
C ILE A 130 8.09 -15.67 -16.73
N ILE A 131 6.76 -15.81 -16.55
CA ILE A 131 6.09 -15.25 -15.38
C ILE A 131 6.55 -15.93 -14.08
N ILE A 132 6.72 -17.25 -14.06
CA ILE A 132 7.13 -17.99 -12.87
C ILE A 132 8.60 -17.75 -12.55
N ASP A 133 9.45 -17.66 -13.55
CA ASP A 133 10.91 -17.56 -13.39
C ASP A 133 11.33 -16.23 -12.73
N HIS A 134 10.49 -15.15 -12.73
CA HIS A 134 10.83 -13.90 -12.02
C HIS A 134 11.15 -14.12 -10.54
N VAL A 135 10.53 -15.12 -9.90
CA VAL A 135 10.81 -15.47 -8.50
C VAL A 135 12.28 -15.90 -8.34
N GLN A 136 12.76 -16.80 -9.20
CA GLN A 136 14.14 -17.28 -9.16
C GLN A 136 15.13 -16.19 -9.57
N ASP A 137 14.78 -15.38 -10.58
CA ASP A 137 15.56 -14.22 -11.00
C ASP A 137 15.67 -13.19 -9.86
N GLY A 138 14.58 -12.97 -9.13
CA GLY A 138 14.55 -12.12 -7.95
C GLY A 138 15.44 -12.63 -6.81
N VAL A 139 15.38 -13.93 -6.53
CA VAL A 139 16.26 -14.58 -5.54
C VAL A 139 17.73 -14.46 -5.94
N ALA A 140 18.06 -14.63 -7.22
CA ALA A 140 19.41 -14.46 -7.73
C ALA A 140 19.89 -13.01 -7.54
N LEU A 141 19.09 -12.02 -7.94
CA LEU A 141 19.37 -10.60 -7.74
C LEU A 141 19.53 -10.22 -6.26
N ALA A 142 18.68 -10.77 -5.38
CA ALA A 142 18.77 -10.53 -3.94
C ALA A 142 20.07 -11.04 -3.36
N ARG A 143 20.51 -12.22 -3.76
CA ARG A 143 21.79 -12.81 -3.33
C ARG A 143 22.99 -12.03 -3.86
N GLU A 144 22.97 -11.63 -5.13
CA GLU A 144 24.00 -10.80 -5.77
C GLU A 144 24.18 -9.45 -5.05
N ASN A 145 23.07 -8.85 -4.59
CA ASN A 145 23.07 -7.58 -3.87
C ASN A 145 23.19 -7.75 -2.34
N ASN A 146 23.49 -8.95 -1.84
CA ASN A 146 23.64 -9.27 -0.42
C ASN A 146 22.43 -8.82 0.43
N LEU A 147 21.21 -8.99 -0.09
CA LEU A 147 20.01 -8.70 0.68
C LEU A 147 19.86 -9.70 1.83
N PRO A 148 19.35 -9.26 2.98
CA PRO A 148 19.15 -10.11 4.14
C PRO A 148 18.08 -11.19 3.89
N ARG A 149 18.16 -12.26 4.67
CA ARG A 149 17.35 -13.46 4.50
C ARG A 149 15.85 -13.22 4.38
N PRO A 150 15.18 -12.39 5.21
CA PRO A 150 13.74 -12.14 5.06
C PRO A 150 13.36 -11.55 3.70
N LEU A 151 14.22 -10.69 3.10
CA LEU A 151 13.97 -10.18 1.75
C LEU A 151 14.11 -11.26 0.68
N VAL A 152 15.04 -12.21 0.85
CA VAL A 152 15.13 -13.37 -0.03
C VAL A 152 13.87 -14.25 0.14
N ASP A 153 13.43 -14.42 1.39
CA ASP A 153 12.28 -15.26 1.73
C ASP A 153 10.97 -14.72 1.13
N VAL A 154 10.71 -13.41 1.24
CA VAL A 154 9.50 -12.82 0.63
C VAL A 154 9.52 -12.94 -0.90
N ILE A 155 10.68 -12.72 -1.55
CA ILE A 155 10.82 -12.90 -3.01
C ILE A 155 10.49 -14.33 -3.41
N GLU A 156 11.00 -15.31 -2.66
CA GLU A 156 10.80 -16.73 -2.96
C GLU A 156 9.37 -17.19 -2.67
N GLN A 157 8.70 -16.62 -1.65
CA GLN A 157 7.50 -17.19 -1.04
C GLN A 157 6.21 -16.43 -1.38
N HIS A 158 6.25 -15.18 -1.88
CA HIS A 158 5.04 -14.37 -2.04
C HIS A 158 3.98 -14.99 -2.96
N HIS A 159 4.39 -15.79 -3.94
CA HIS A 159 3.49 -16.58 -4.78
C HIS A 159 3.27 -18.01 -4.27
N GLY A 160 4.10 -18.50 -3.35
CA GLY A 160 4.03 -19.88 -2.82
C GLY A 160 4.03 -20.93 -3.91
N THR A 161 3.07 -21.86 -3.85
CA THR A 161 2.86 -22.92 -4.85
C THR A 161 1.65 -22.62 -5.75
N SER A 162 1.24 -21.35 -5.85
CA SER A 162 0.05 -20.97 -6.60
C SER A 162 0.18 -21.27 -8.10
N LEU A 163 -0.97 -21.41 -8.76
CA LEU A 163 -1.06 -21.68 -10.19
C LEU A 163 -1.07 -20.38 -10.99
N ALA A 164 -0.25 -20.27 -12.03
CA ALA A 164 -0.33 -19.23 -13.05
C ALA A 164 -1.59 -19.45 -13.92
N TYR A 165 -2.76 -19.24 -13.28
CA TYR A 165 -4.07 -19.72 -13.75
C TYR A 165 -4.42 -19.24 -15.15
N PHE A 166 -4.10 -18.00 -15.50
CA PHE A 166 -4.40 -17.45 -16.82
C PHE A 166 -3.74 -18.26 -17.93
N PHE A 167 -2.44 -18.53 -17.82
CA PHE A 167 -1.70 -19.26 -18.82
C PHE A 167 -2.04 -20.74 -18.82
N TYR A 168 -2.32 -21.33 -17.67
CA TYR A 168 -2.81 -22.70 -17.57
C TYR A 168 -4.13 -22.87 -18.32
N ARG A 169 -5.10 -21.97 -18.12
CA ARG A 169 -6.36 -21.97 -18.86
C ARG A 169 -6.16 -21.77 -20.37
N LYS A 170 -5.26 -20.86 -20.76
CA LYS A 170 -4.91 -20.64 -22.18
C LYS A 170 -4.28 -21.89 -22.79
N ALA A 171 -3.45 -22.64 -22.03
CA ALA A 171 -2.86 -23.90 -22.48
C ALA A 171 -3.90 -25.01 -22.68
N LEU A 172 -4.86 -25.13 -21.77
CA LEU A 172 -5.97 -26.08 -21.92
C LEU A 172 -6.84 -25.76 -23.12
N GLN A 173 -7.18 -24.48 -23.34
CA GLN A 173 -7.94 -24.03 -24.50
C GLN A 173 -7.20 -24.33 -25.82
N TYR A 174 -5.89 -24.05 -25.86
CA TYR A 174 -5.06 -24.37 -27.02
C TYR A 174 -5.01 -25.86 -27.30
N ARG A 175 -4.84 -26.71 -26.29
CA ARG A 175 -4.90 -28.18 -26.41
C ARG A 175 -6.24 -28.63 -26.99
N ASP A 176 -7.36 -28.11 -26.45
CA ASP A 176 -8.72 -28.49 -26.86
C ASP A 176 -9.00 -28.07 -28.33
N GLU A 177 -8.45 -26.94 -28.77
CA GLU A 177 -8.49 -26.49 -30.16
C GLU A 177 -7.73 -27.45 -31.10
N ILE A 178 -6.52 -27.88 -30.74
CA ILE A 178 -5.75 -28.85 -31.55
C ILE A 178 -6.46 -30.21 -31.59
N LEU A 179 -7.01 -30.66 -30.45
CA LEU A 179 -7.81 -31.91 -30.43
C LEU A 179 -8.98 -31.85 -31.42
N SER A 180 -9.74 -30.76 -31.46
CA SER A 180 -10.82 -30.57 -32.43
C SER A 180 -10.33 -30.62 -33.90
N ARG A 181 -9.15 -30.07 -34.16
CA ARG A 181 -8.51 -30.17 -35.50
C ARG A 181 -8.06 -31.57 -35.84
N VAL A 182 -7.56 -32.34 -34.88
CA VAL A 182 -7.22 -33.74 -35.05
C VAL A 182 -8.46 -34.56 -35.39
N GLU A 183 -9.57 -34.36 -34.67
CA GLU A 183 -10.85 -35.01 -34.93
C GLU A 183 -11.40 -34.70 -36.34
N SER A 184 -11.12 -33.48 -36.82
CA SER A 184 -11.49 -33.05 -38.19
C SER A 184 -10.50 -33.46 -39.26
N GLY A 185 -9.43 -34.18 -38.93
CA GLY A 185 -8.37 -34.60 -39.85
C GLY A 185 -7.45 -33.46 -40.36
N LEU A 186 -7.45 -32.30 -39.66
CA LEU A 186 -6.68 -31.11 -40.02
C LEU A 186 -5.36 -30.97 -39.23
N ALA A 187 -5.09 -31.89 -38.28
CA ALA A 187 -3.86 -31.93 -37.49
C ALA A 187 -3.50 -33.37 -37.13
N SER A 188 -2.25 -33.64 -36.77
CA SER A 188 -1.80 -34.94 -36.27
C SER A 188 -2.11 -35.11 -34.79
N PRO A 189 -2.41 -36.32 -34.30
CA PRO A 189 -2.44 -36.60 -32.86
C PRO A 189 -1.15 -36.19 -32.11
N ASP A 190 -0.01 -36.23 -32.79
CA ASP A 190 1.30 -35.84 -32.25
C ASP A 190 1.43 -34.33 -32.05
N ASP A 191 0.56 -33.52 -32.67
CA ASP A 191 0.55 -32.06 -32.52
C ASP A 191 -0.16 -31.62 -31.23
N VAL A 192 -0.84 -32.52 -30.51
CA VAL A 192 -1.58 -32.22 -29.30
C VAL A 192 -0.60 -31.94 -28.14
N PRO A 193 -0.54 -30.70 -27.60
CA PRO A 193 0.40 -30.44 -26.54
C PRO A 193 -0.02 -31.11 -25.24
N GLU A 194 0.96 -31.67 -24.55
CA GLU A 194 0.76 -32.13 -23.18
C GLU A 194 0.69 -30.91 -22.22
N VAL A 195 -0.38 -30.81 -21.45
CA VAL A 195 -0.59 -29.76 -20.47
C VAL A 195 -0.53 -30.33 -19.06
N VAL A 196 0.64 -30.21 -18.43
CA VAL A 196 0.88 -30.68 -17.06
C VAL A 196 0.77 -29.50 -16.11
N GLU A 197 -0.17 -29.52 -15.16
CA GLU A 197 -0.47 -28.42 -14.24
C GLU A 197 0.76 -27.97 -13.44
N SER A 198 1.64 -28.91 -13.02
CA SER A 198 2.85 -28.58 -12.26
C SER A 198 3.81 -27.63 -13.00
N ASN A 199 3.77 -27.60 -14.36
CA ASN A 199 4.58 -26.70 -15.16
C ASN A 199 4.07 -25.24 -15.13
N PHE A 200 2.85 -25.05 -14.62
CA PHE A 200 2.20 -23.74 -14.47
C PHE A 200 2.12 -23.31 -13.01
N ARG A 201 2.74 -24.04 -12.08
CA ARG A 201 2.78 -23.67 -10.66
C ARG A 201 4.11 -23.05 -10.28
N TYR A 202 4.05 -22.06 -9.40
CA TYR A 202 5.22 -21.57 -8.70
C TYR A 202 5.81 -22.66 -7.82
N LYS A 203 7.11 -22.60 -7.57
CA LYS A 203 7.85 -23.70 -6.91
C LYS A 203 7.75 -23.66 -5.39
N GLY A 204 7.28 -22.52 -4.83
CA GLY A 204 7.18 -22.32 -3.40
C GLY A 204 8.53 -22.04 -2.73
N PRO A 205 8.58 -22.16 -1.40
CA PRO A 205 7.50 -22.59 -0.51
C PRO A 205 6.39 -21.55 -0.33
N ASN A 206 5.30 -21.94 0.36
CA ASN A 206 4.28 -21.00 0.79
C ASN A 206 4.85 -20.02 1.84
N PRO A 207 4.22 -18.84 2.08
CA PRO A 207 4.66 -17.88 3.07
C PRO A 207 4.88 -18.51 4.46
N GLN A 208 6.07 -18.29 5.04
CA GLN A 208 6.51 -18.89 6.30
C GLN A 208 6.48 -17.90 7.49
N SER A 209 6.09 -16.64 7.24
CA SER A 209 5.92 -15.59 8.27
C SER A 209 4.61 -14.84 8.04
N LYS A 210 4.15 -14.13 9.09
CA LYS A 210 2.96 -13.26 8.97
C LYS A 210 3.21 -12.13 7.99
N GLU A 211 4.40 -11.56 8.01
CA GLU A 211 4.82 -10.44 7.18
C GLU A 211 4.77 -10.85 5.70
N THR A 212 5.44 -11.94 5.34
CA THR A 212 5.40 -12.47 3.96
C THR A 212 3.98 -12.86 3.53
N GLY A 213 3.18 -13.43 4.43
CA GLY A 213 1.76 -13.73 4.19
C GLY A 213 0.93 -12.49 3.90
N ILE A 214 1.17 -11.40 4.62
CA ILE A 214 0.51 -10.10 4.40
C ILE A 214 0.91 -9.51 3.05
N VAL A 215 2.21 -9.54 2.71
CA VAL A 215 2.71 -9.04 1.40
C VAL A 215 2.10 -9.84 0.25
N SER A 216 2.06 -11.17 0.35
CA SER A 216 1.41 -12.03 -0.65
C SER A 216 -0.08 -11.70 -0.86
N LEU A 217 -0.81 -11.42 0.23
CA LEU A 217 -2.21 -11.01 0.14
C LEU A 217 -2.36 -9.60 -0.44
N ALA A 218 -1.46 -8.68 -0.10
CA ALA A 218 -1.47 -7.30 -0.60
C ALA A 218 -1.18 -7.26 -2.10
N ASP A 219 -0.21 -8.08 -2.58
CA ASP A 219 0.14 -8.22 -3.99
C ASP A 219 -1.06 -8.64 -4.83
N ILE A 220 -1.71 -9.77 -4.49
CA ILE A 220 -2.86 -10.25 -5.27
C ILE A 220 -4.04 -9.27 -5.24
N VAL A 221 -4.25 -8.58 -4.11
CA VAL A 221 -5.33 -7.60 -3.97
C VAL A 221 -5.05 -6.34 -4.78
N GLU A 222 -3.81 -5.83 -4.78
CA GLU A 222 -3.40 -4.69 -5.60
C GLU A 222 -3.56 -5.02 -7.09
N SER A 223 -2.96 -6.11 -7.54
CA SER A 223 -2.97 -6.53 -8.94
C SER A 223 -4.40 -6.73 -9.47
N ALA A 224 -5.27 -7.36 -8.69
CA ALA A 224 -6.66 -7.57 -9.08
C ALA A 224 -7.46 -6.27 -9.11
N THR A 225 -7.32 -5.40 -8.11
CA THR A 225 -8.09 -4.14 -8.05
C THR A 225 -7.61 -3.11 -9.06
N ARG A 226 -6.32 -3.08 -9.37
CA ARG A 226 -5.75 -2.24 -10.43
C ARG A 226 -6.32 -2.60 -11.81
N SER A 227 -6.45 -3.89 -12.11
CA SER A 227 -6.97 -4.38 -13.39
C SER A 227 -8.46 -4.08 -13.60
N MET A 228 -9.23 -3.84 -12.54
CA MET A 228 -10.68 -3.56 -12.63
C MET A 228 -11.00 -2.11 -13.04
N GLY A 229 -10.04 -1.19 -13.02
CA GLY A 229 -10.26 0.22 -13.40
C GLY A 229 -11.19 0.96 -12.42
N LYS A 230 -12.26 1.59 -12.93
CA LYS A 230 -13.26 2.26 -12.11
C LYS A 230 -14.29 1.25 -11.60
N ILE A 231 -14.22 0.92 -10.31
CA ILE A 231 -15.10 -0.03 -9.65
C ILE A 231 -15.86 0.63 -8.51
N SER A 232 -17.04 0.10 -8.20
CA SER A 232 -17.79 0.49 -7.01
C SER A 232 -17.12 -0.03 -5.73
N CYS A 233 -17.41 0.61 -4.60
CA CYS A 233 -16.92 0.12 -3.31
C CYS A 233 -17.40 -1.31 -2.98
N GLU A 234 -18.58 -1.69 -3.45
CA GLU A 234 -19.14 -3.02 -3.22
C GLU A 234 -18.43 -4.10 -4.04
N GLU A 235 -18.17 -3.84 -5.32
CA GLU A 235 -17.40 -4.73 -6.20
C GLU A 235 -15.97 -4.92 -5.69
N MET A 236 -15.32 -3.85 -5.23
CA MET A 236 -14.00 -3.91 -4.61
C MET A 236 -14.02 -4.83 -3.38
N GLN A 237 -14.98 -4.64 -2.47
CA GLN A 237 -15.08 -5.46 -1.26
C GLN A 237 -15.30 -6.93 -1.61
N LYS A 238 -16.24 -7.21 -2.52
CA LYS A 238 -16.51 -8.55 -3.00
C LYS A 238 -15.24 -9.22 -3.58
N ARG A 239 -14.49 -8.47 -4.39
CA ARG A 239 -13.26 -8.98 -5.00
C ARG A 239 -12.19 -9.31 -3.96
N VAL A 240 -11.98 -8.42 -2.98
CA VAL A 240 -11.06 -8.67 -1.86
C VAL A 240 -11.48 -9.93 -1.09
N ASP A 241 -12.78 -10.09 -0.79
CA ASP A 241 -13.31 -11.26 -0.08
C ASP A 241 -13.07 -12.57 -0.84
N GLU A 242 -13.30 -12.57 -2.15
CA GLU A 242 -13.07 -13.72 -3.03
C GLU A 242 -11.59 -14.12 -3.03
N LEU A 243 -10.68 -13.15 -3.17
CA LEU A 243 -9.25 -13.40 -3.22
C LEU A 243 -8.70 -13.97 -1.90
N LEU A 244 -9.06 -13.35 -0.77
CA LEU A 244 -8.64 -13.84 0.53
C LEU A 244 -9.17 -15.25 0.81
N LYS A 245 -10.46 -15.48 0.50
CA LYS A 245 -11.07 -16.82 0.65
C LYS A 245 -10.35 -17.85 -0.19
N GLN A 246 -10.03 -17.53 -1.44
CA GLN A 246 -9.33 -18.44 -2.33
C GLN A 246 -7.95 -18.83 -1.79
N ARG A 247 -7.16 -17.85 -1.30
CA ARG A 247 -5.83 -18.12 -0.72
C ARG A 247 -5.89 -19.01 0.51
N VAL A 248 -6.95 -18.88 1.32
CA VAL A 248 -7.18 -19.78 2.46
C VAL A 248 -7.56 -21.19 1.98
N VAL A 249 -8.47 -21.31 1.01
CA VAL A 249 -8.92 -22.63 0.49
C VAL A 249 -7.77 -23.36 -0.20
N ASP A 250 -6.89 -22.64 -0.90
CA ASP A 250 -5.73 -23.19 -1.60
C ASP A 250 -4.59 -23.58 -0.63
N GLY A 251 -4.74 -23.38 0.67
CA GLY A 251 -3.70 -23.67 1.69
C GLY A 251 -2.46 -22.77 1.58
N HIS A 252 -2.55 -21.64 0.86
CA HIS A 252 -1.42 -20.75 0.60
C HIS A 252 -0.86 -20.09 1.85
N LEU A 253 -1.68 -19.96 2.89
CA LEU A 253 -1.35 -19.27 4.14
C LEU A 253 -1.10 -20.21 5.32
N ASP A 254 -1.13 -21.52 5.11
CA ASP A 254 -1.12 -22.52 6.20
C ASP A 254 0.14 -22.42 7.07
N ASP A 255 1.28 -22.08 6.48
CA ASP A 255 2.56 -21.97 7.17
C ASP A 255 2.87 -20.53 7.64
N SER A 256 2.02 -19.55 7.32
CA SER A 256 2.28 -18.11 7.58
C SER A 256 2.07 -17.70 9.05
N GLY A 257 1.37 -18.53 9.85
CA GLY A 257 0.97 -18.19 11.20
C GLY A 257 -0.13 -17.12 11.29
N LEU A 258 -0.77 -16.75 10.20
CA LEU A 258 -1.93 -15.86 10.17
C LEU A 258 -3.17 -16.59 10.67
N THR A 259 -3.92 -15.98 11.60
CA THR A 259 -5.18 -16.51 12.10
C THR A 259 -6.38 -15.98 11.30
N PHE A 260 -7.54 -16.64 11.39
CA PHE A 260 -8.79 -16.11 10.83
C PHE A 260 -9.15 -14.72 11.41
N GLY A 261 -8.77 -14.45 12.67
CA GLY A 261 -8.94 -13.15 13.30
C GLY A 261 -8.06 -12.08 12.63
N ASP A 262 -6.80 -12.43 12.30
CA ASP A 262 -5.89 -11.56 11.58
C ASP A 262 -6.40 -11.29 10.16
N LEU A 263 -6.85 -12.31 9.43
CA LEU A 263 -7.40 -12.16 8.07
C LEU A 263 -8.59 -11.20 8.02
N LYS A 264 -9.47 -11.22 9.03
CA LYS A 264 -10.59 -10.27 9.12
C LYS A 264 -10.10 -8.83 9.29
N LYS A 265 -9.06 -8.60 10.09
CA LYS A 265 -8.46 -7.28 10.29
C LYS A 265 -7.71 -6.81 9.03
N ILE A 266 -6.92 -7.69 8.40
CA ILE A 266 -6.21 -7.46 7.13
C ILE A 266 -7.20 -7.05 6.04
N ARG A 267 -8.27 -7.83 5.84
CA ARG A 267 -9.36 -7.51 4.92
C ARG A 267 -9.89 -6.08 5.10
N ASN A 268 -10.22 -5.72 6.33
CA ASN A 268 -10.77 -4.39 6.64
C ASN A 268 -9.76 -3.27 6.38
N SER A 269 -8.49 -3.52 6.69
CA SER A 269 -7.39 -2.59 6.40
C SER A 269 -7.22 -2.40 4.89
N PHE A 270 -7.18 -3.47 4.11
CA PHE A 270 -7.08 -3.38 2.65
C PHE A 270 -8.22 -2.56 2.05
N ILE A 271 -9.47 -2.85 2.43
CA ILE A 271 -10.64 -2.10 1.94
C ILE A 271 -10.55 -0.61 2.29
N LYS A 272 -10.12 -0.28 3.52
CA LYS A 272 -9.95 1.11 3.96
C LYS A 272 -8.88 1.83 3.12
N THR A 273 -7.73 1.18 2.93
CA THR A 273 -6.60 1.73 2.17
C THR A 273 -6.94 1.89 0.69
N LEU A 274 -7.55 0.88 0.06
CA LEU A 274 -8.00 0.95 -1.33
C LEU A 274 -9.03 2.07 -1.55
N LYS A 275 -9.98 2.24 -0.65
CA LYS A 275 -10.92 3.37 -0.72
C LYS A 275 -10.21 4.70 -0.70
N SER A 276 -9.22 4.89 0.16
CA SER A 276 -8.42 6.12 0.22
C SER A 276 -7.68 6.38 -1.10
N ILE A 277 -7.06 5.35 -1.67
CA ILE A 277 -6.35 5.44 -2.95
C ILE A 277 -7.29 5.81 -4.10
N HIS A 278 -8.46 5.18 -4.17
CA HIS A 278 -9.43 5.44 -5.24
C HIS A 278 -10.16 6.78 -5.08
N HIS A 279 -10.42 7.27 -3.86
CA HIS A 279 -11.02 8.59 -3.63
C HIS A 279 -10.11 9.75 -4.03
N ASN A 280 -8.79 9.60 -3.95
CA ASN A 280 -7.85 10.65 -4.37
C ASN A 280 -7.75 10.84 -5.90
N ARG A 281 -8.42 9.98 -6.70
CA ARG A 281 -8.57 10.14 -8.14
C ARG A 281 -9.83 10.94 -8.50
N ILE A 282 -10.11 12.05 -7.79
CA ILE A 282 -11.07 13.04 -8.26
C ILE A 282 -10.48 13.64 -9.54
N ALA A 283 -11.14 13.40 -10.67
CA ALA A 283 -10.77 14.04 -11.91
C ALA A 283 -10.87 15.56 -11.72
N TYR A 284 -9.75 16.26 -11.72
CA TYR A 284 -9.77 17.70 -11.90
C TYR A 284 -10.48 17.98 -13.21
N PRO A 285 -11.48 18.88 -13.22
CA PRO A 285 -12.10 19.29 -14.49
C PRO A 285 -10.96 19.78 -15.40
N SER A 286 -10.81 19.15 -16.55
CA SER A 286 -9.89 19.63 -17.56
C SER A 286 -10.28 21.05 -17.88
N HIS A 287 -9.35 21.97 -17.74
CA HIS A 287 -9.52 23.35 -18.22
C HIS A 287 -9.48 23.28 -19.74
N ASN A 288 -10.60 22.88 -20.35
CA ASN A 288 -10.80 22.97 -21.78
C ASN A 288 -11.45 24.34 -22.07
N PRO A 289 -10.71 25.31 -22.61
CA PRO A 289 -11.27 26.61 -22.93
C PRO A 289 -12.33 26.55 -24.05
N GLU A 290 -12.51 25.41 -24.71
CA GLU A 290 -13.51 25.17 -25.76
C GLU A 290 -14.72 24.36 -25.27
N ALA A 291 -14.77 23.91 -24.03
CA ALA A 291 -16.00 23.39 -23.47
C ALA A 291 -17.04 24.51 -23.51
N LYS A 292 -17.97 24.43 -24.47
CA LYS A 292 -19.15 25.30 -24.54
C LYS A 292 -19.71 25.35 -23.12
N ILE A 293 -19.70 26.56 -22.54
CA ILE A 293 -20.47 26.88 -21.36
C ILE A 293 -21.89 26.53 -21.77
N GLU A 294 -22.36 25.34 -21.43
CA GLU A 294 -23.79 25.10 -21.38
C GLU A 294 -24.29 26.17 -20.44
N LYS A 295 -25.09 27.07 -20.99
CA LYS A 295 -25.80 28.12 -20.28
C LYS A 295 -26.64 27.44 -19.19
N ASN A 296 -26.04 27.13 -18.07
CA ASN A 296 -26.77 27.07 -16.82
C ASN A 296 -27.24 28.49 -16.60
N VAL A 297 -28.46 28.67 -16.93
CA VAL A 297 -29.29 29.84 -16.82
C VAL A 297 -28.89 30.59 -15.56
N LEU A 298 -28.12 31.66 -15.74
CA LEU A 298 -28.19 32.78 -14.82
C LEU A 298 -29.66 33.22 -14.84
N PRO A 299 -30.34 33.38 -13.70
CA PRO A 299 -31.72 33.83 -13.67
C PRO A 299 -31.78 35.15 -14.43
N ASP A 300 -32.72 35.19 -15.38
CA ASP A 300 -32.94 36.28 -16.32
C ASP A 300 -32.85 37.64 -15.60
N VAL A 301 -31.98 38.51 -16.08
CA VAL A 301 -31.78 39.87 -15.52
C VAL A 301 -33.13 40.62 -15.44
N SER A 302 -34.09 40.25 -16.28
CA SER A 302 -35.46 40.79 -16.27
C SER A 302 -36.26 40.48 -14.96
N VAL A 303 -35.91 39.39 -14.26
CA VAL A 303 -36.54 39.04 -12.98
C VAL A 303 -35.98 39.89 -11.84
N ARG A 304 -34.68 40.20 -11.86
CA ARG A 304 -34.04 41.11 -10.89
C ARG A 304 -34.53 42.56 -11.00
N GLU A 305 -34.77 43.05 -12.23
CA GLU A 305 -35.33 44.40 -12.41
C GLU A 305 -36.81 44.50 -11.98
N GLN A 306 -37.55 43.40 -12.00
CA GLN A 306 -38.93 43.37 -11.50
C GLN A 306 -38.98 43.29 -9.96
N GLU A 307 -38.05 42.55 -9.34
CA GLU A 307 -37.92 42.47 -7.87
C GLU A 307 -37.41 43.82 -7.29
N GLU A 308 -36.42 44.49 -7.92
CA GLU A 308 -36.00 45.85 -7.48
C GLU A 308 -37.10 46.89 -7.63
N LYS A 309 -37.94 46.83 -8.66
CA LYS A 309 -39.10 47.73 -8.81
C LYS A 309 -40.21 47.43 -7.83
N ALA A 310 -40.40 46.18 -7.40
CA ALA A 310 -41.35 45.79 -6.38
C ALA A 310 -40.92 46.31 -4.97
N VAL A 311 -39.64 46.13 -4.63
CA VAL A 311 -39.06 46.58 -3.37
C VAL A 311 -39.07 48.13 -3.26
N LYS A 312 -38.82 48.83 -4.38
CA LYS A 312 -38.88 50.32 -4.39
C LYS A 312 -40.30 50.87 -4.24
N LYS A 313 -41.34 50.13 -4.65
CA LYS A 313 -42.73 50.48 -4.49
C LYS A 313 -43.28 50.25 -3.08
N GLU A 314 -42.69 49.31 -2.32
CA GLU A 314 -43.02 49.08 -0.90
C GLU A 314 -42.34 50.02 0.07
N SER A 315 -41.20 50.63 -0.31
CA SER A 315 -40.48 51.59 0.53
C SER A 315 -41.01 53.03 0.49
N GLU A 316 -41.88 53.37 -0.51
CA GLU A 316 -42.46 54.73 -0.60
C GLU A 316 -43.79 54.89 0.19
N GLY A 317 -44.24 53.83 0.90
CA GLY A 317 -45.53 53.82 1.59
C GLY A 317 -45.52 53.87 3.13
N LYS A 318 -44.36 53.96 3.79
CA LYS A 318 -44.31 54.02 5.29
C LYS A 318 -43.52 55.20 5.79
N ALA A 319 -44.23 56.10 6.45
CA ALA A 319 -43.71 57.25 7.16
C ALA A 319 -42.73 56.84 8.29
N VAL A 320 -41.66 57.56 8.40
CA VAL A 320 -40.56 57.38 9.36
C VAL A 320 -40.97 57.96 10.73
N PRO A 321 -40.78 57.30 11.86
CA PRO A 321 -40.68 57.93 13.17
C PRO A 321 -39.23 58.25 13.51
N GLU A 322 -39.11 59.34 14.13
CA GLU A 322 -38.04 60.18 14.62
C GLU A 322 -36.90 59.46 15.34
N ILE A 323 -35.67 59.85 15.04
CA ILE A 323 -34.38 59.36 15.54
C ILE A 323 -34.16 59.90 16.96
N MET A 324 -33.86 59.02 17.90
CA MET A 324 -33.32 59.36 19.20
C MET A 324 -31.82 59.04 19.21
N GLU A 325 -31.03 60.09 19.50
CA GLU A 325 -29.57 60.10 19.49
C GLU A 325 -28.95 59.16 20.52
N LEU A 326 -27.89 58.48 20.14
CA LEU A 326 -26.99 57.73 21.02
C LEU A 326 -25.80 58.61 21.36
N PRO A 327 -25.31 58.61 22.61
CA PRO A 327 -24.09 59.31 22.97
C PRO A 327 -22.84 58.48 22.74
N ASP A 328 -21.80 59.28 22.55
CA ASP A 328 -20.47 59.00 22.02
C ASP A 328 -19.57 58.14 22.91
N ALA A 329 -18.49 57.70 22.29
CA ALA A 329 -17.44 56.82 22.72
C ALA A 329 -16.66 57.20 23.98
N GLY A 330 -16.22 56.20 24.71
CA GLY A 330 -15.23 56.31 25.80
C GLY A 330 -14.32 55.07 25.83
N THR A 331 -13.19 55.25 25.26
CA THR A 331 -11.80 54.77 25.49
C THR A 331 -11.52 53.89 26.71
N LEU A 332 -10.75 52.78 26.42
CA LEU A 332 -9.62 52.18 27.16
C LEU A 332 -9.84 51.63 28.59
N GLN A 333 -9.47 50.42 28.87
CA GLN A 333 -8.19 50.05 29.53
C GLN A 333 -8.06 48.57 29.82
N GLU A 334 -6.80 48.13 29.78
CA GLU A 334 -6.22 46.84 30.19
C GLU A 334 -6.50 46.50 31.67
N GLY A 335 -6.52 45.23 32.01
CA GLY A 335 -6.48 44.81 33.40
C GLY A 335 -6.54 43.32 33.64
N LYS A 336 -5.37 42.71 33.71
CA LYS A 336 -4.87 41.67 34.64
C LYS A 336 -5.83 40.66 35.30
N SER A 337 -5.46 39.37 35.07
CA SER A 337 -5.18 38.27 36.02
C SER A 337 -6.01 38.16 37.31
N THR A 338 -6.45 36.90 37.54
CA THR A 338 -6.47 36.06 38.78
C THR A 338 -7.35 34.87 38.42
N GLY A 339 -7.02 33.60 38.55
CA GLY A 339 -6.43 32.83 39.62
C GLY A 339 -7.49 32.34 40.61
N ALA A 340 -7.89 31.06 40.52
CA ALA A 340 -8.45 30.20 41.57
C ALA A 340 -8.72 28.84 40.90
N GLU A 341 -7.98 27.76 41.13
CA GLU A 341 -7.86 26.84 42.28
C GLU A 341 -9.14 26.14 42.69
N MET A 342 -8.96 24.77 42.76
CA MET A 342 -9.66 23.74 43.54
C MET A 342 -10.99 23.22 42.98
N GLU A 343 -11.20 21.91 42.88
CA GLU A 343 -11.15 20.93 43.97
C GLU A 343 -11.03 19.49 43.49
N ASN A 344 -10.35 18.70 44.30
CA ASN A 344 -10.18 17.25 44.34
C ASN A 344 -11.50 16.49 44.53
N GLY A 345 -11.56 15.30 43.98
CA GLY A 345 -12.50 14.26 44.35
C GLY A 345 -11.91 12.87 44.12
N ALA A 346 -11.15 12.42 45.11
CA ALA A 346 -10.74 11.02 45.24
C ALA A 346 -11.89 10.18 45.79
N VAL A 347 -12.12 9.00 45.17
CA VAL A 347 -12.82 7.88 45.82
C VAL A 347 -12.20 6.53 45.43
N THR A 348 -11.37 6.05 46.28
CA THR A 348 -11.16 4.71 46.89
C THR A 348 -11.43 3.45 46.08
N GLU A 349 -10.37 2.65 46.10
CA GLU A 349 -10.25 1.19 45.97
C GLU A 349 -11.38 0.37 46.57
N LYS A 350 -11.66 -0.76 45.94
CA LYS A 350 -11.91 -2.05 46.62
C LYS A 350 -11.34 -3.21 45.82
N ASN A 351 -10.34 -3.84 46.40
CA ASN A 351 -9.93 -5.22 46.20
C ASN A 351 -11.06 -6.18 46.55
N GLU A 352 -11.23 -7.23 45.76
CA GLU A 352 -11.58 -8.55 46.27
C GLU A 352 -10.92 -9.64 45.41
N THR A 353 -10.11 -10.41 46.10
CA THR A 353 -9.44 -11.67 45.75
C THR A 353 -10.42 -12.86 45.83
N GLU A 354 -9.96 -14.00 45.24
CA GLU A 354 -10.45 -15.41 45.37
C GLU A 354 -11.42 -15.84 44.26
N SER A 355 -11.18 -16.88 43.48
CA SER A 355 -10.52 -18.21 43.63
C SER A 355 -9.92 -18.68 42.31
#